data_240adc64083ab279175d9394bd11e1c5
#
_entry.id   240adc64083ab279175d9394bd11e1c5
#
_cell.length_a   1.000
_cell.length_b   1.000
_cell.length_c   1.000
_cell.angle_alpha   90.00
_cell.angle_beta   90.00
_cell.angle_gamma   90.00
#
_symmetry.space_group_name_H-M   'P 1'
#
loop_
_entity.id
_entity.type
_entity.pdbx_description
1 polymer ?
#
loop_
_entity_poly.entity_id
_entity_poly.type
_entity_poly.pdbx_seq_one_letter_code
_entity_poly.pdbx_strand_id
1 'polypeptide(L)'
;MNSSILTAIESLCDDIATNTNPEENKKRAEAVVSLAFAGIFTPAEYDDEYEDETSEGEAEPVADVSKVPQAGERFVRGGIEFVALGMEQGGVLAVAAKRLEDEMAYDEDGSNDWRKSSLRKYLNEEFVKNFDKGDLLPFISDLTSDDGMTDYGTSEDFVALLSDNLYRKYRKFMPQYDTWVWTITPWSCHPGTAYTERHVCTSGALYNSGAIYGRGVAPACIFNPEIFK
;
A
#
# COMPACT_ATOMS: atom_id res chain seq x y z
N MET A 1 -8.60 17.43 -13.87
CA MET A 1 -7.66 18.52 -13.49
C MET A 1 -7.93 19.71 -14.41
N ASN A 2 -8.11 20.89 -13.86
CA ASN A 2 -8.45 22.10 -14.62
C ASN A 2 -7.30 22.44 -15.61
N SER A 3 -7.62 22.73 -16.87
CA SER A 3 -6.65 23.05 -17.93
C SER A 3 -5.70 24.18 -17.56
N SER A 4 -6.19 25.19 -16.84
CA SER A 4 -5.39 26.34 -16.37
C SER A 4 -4.32 25.93 -15.34
N ILE A 5 -4.62 24.97 -14.47
CA ILE A 5 -3.68 24.44 -13.47
C ILE A 5 -2.59 23.63 -14.16
N LEU A 6 -2.95 22.82 -15.16
CA LEU A 6 -2.00 22.03 -15.94
C LEU A 6 -0.98 22.95 -16.64
N THR A 7 -1.47 24.00 -17.32
CA THR A 7 -0.62 24.99 -17.99
C THR A 7 0.30 25.71 -17.01
N ALA A 8 -0.17 26.05 -15.80
CA ALA A 8 0.65 26.68 -14.78
C ALA A 8 1.76 25.75 -14.27
N ILE A 9 1.46 24.45 -14.10
CA ILE A 9 2.44 23.43 -13.70
C ILE A 9 3.51 23.26 -14.79
N GLU A 10 3.11 23.15 -16.05
CA GLU A 10 4.02 23.02 -17.19
C GLU A 10 4.98 24.21 -17.26
N SER A 11 4.46 25.46 -17.15
CA SER A 11 5.28 26.68 -17.14
C SER A 11 6.31 26.72 -16.00
N LEU A 12 5.90 26.30 -14.79
CA LEU A 12 6.81 26.25 -13.63
C LEU A 12 7.89 25.16 -13.80
N CYS A 13 7.55 24.02 -14.41
CA CYS A 13 8.53 22.97 -14.71
C CYS A 13 9.57 23.43 -15.73
N ASP A 14 9.16 24.13 -16.78
CA ASP A 14 10.07 24.69 -17.78
C ASP A 14 11.00 25.75 -17.17
N ASP A 15 10.49 26.59 -16.28
CA ASP A 15 11.30 27.56 -15.53
C ASP A 15 12.35 26.89 -14.63
N ILE A 16 11.98 25.77 -13.98
CA ILE A 16 12.93 24.98 -13.17
C ILE A 16 14.03 24.38 -14.05
N ALA A 17 13.68 23.88 -15.23
CA ALA A 17 14.61 23.26 -16.15
C ALA A 17 15.66 24.22 -16.72
N THR A 18 15.31 25.51 -16.80
CA THR A 18 16.16 26.56 -17.40
C THR A 18 16.89 27.43 -16.38
N ASN A 19 16.48 27.45 -15.10
CA ASN A 19 17.05 28.30 -14.07
C ASN A 19 18.18 27.57 -13.30
N THR A 20 19.30 28.22 -13.12
CA THR A 20 20.49 27.71 -12.42
C THR A 20 20.52 28.08 -10.92
N ASN A 21 19.52 28.83 -10.41
CA ASN A 21 19.47 29.25 -9.00
C ASN A 21 18.72 28.19 -8.14
N PRO A 22 19.40 27.46 -7.22
CA PRO A 22 18.80 26.39 -6.42
C PRO A 22 17.67 26.85 -5.50
N GLU A 23 17.78 28.05 -4.91
CA GLU A 23 16.77 28.59 -3.99
C GLU A 23 15.47 28.97 -4.71
N GLU A 24 15.57 29.55 -5.91
CA GLU A 24 14.41 29.84 -6.74
C GLU A 24 13.75 28.56 -7.26
N ASN A 25 14.54 27.56 -7.66
CA ASN A 25 14.02 26.29 -8.12
C ASN A 25 13.28 25.53 -7.01
N LYS A 26 13.75 25.62 -5.76
CA LYS A 26 13.04 25.06 -4.61
C LYS A 26 11.66 25.69 -4.42
N LYS A 27 11.56 27.03 -4.48
CA LYS A 27 10.28 27.75 -4.36
C LYS A 27 9.31 27.39 -5.49
N ARG A 28 9.81 27.24 -6.73
CA ARG A 28 9.00 26.81 -7.88
C ARG A 28 8.51 25.37 -7.74
N ALA A 29 9.35 24.46 -7.26
CA ALA A 29 8.95 23.09 -6.99
C ALA A 29 7.85 23.01 -5.90
N GLU A 30 7.96 23.81 -4.84
CA GLU A 30 6.92 23.91 -3.80
C GLU A 30 5.59 24.47 -4.38
N ALA A 31 5.66 25.42 -5.32
CA ALA A 31 4.49 25.94 -6.01
C ALA A 31 3.84 24.90 -6.93
N VAL A 32 4.63 24.09 -7.65
CA VAL A 32 4.12 22.96 -8.48
C VAL A 32 3.36 21.97 -7.61
N VAL A 33 3.92 21.58 -6.47
CA VAL A 33 3.24 20.68 -5.51
C VAL A 33 1.93 21.29 -5.03
N SER A 34 1.92 22.58 -4.65
CA SER A 34 0.72 23.26 -4.16
C SER A 34 -0.38 23.34 -5.23
N LEU A 35 -0.03 23.62 -6.49
CA LEU A 35 -0.97 23.66 -7.62
C LEU A 35 -1.53 22.27 -7.94
N ALA A 36 -0.69 21.22 -7.88
CA ALA A 36 -1.13 19.86 -8.07
C ALA A 36 -2.16 19.43 -7.01
N PHE A 37 -1.92 19.78 -5.74
CA PHE A 37 -2.88 19.55 -4.66
C PHE A 37 -4.18 20.35 -4.85
N ALA A 38 -4.12 21.62 -5.22
CA ALA A 38 -5.29 22.45 -5.50
C ALA A 38 -6.14 21.89 -6.66
N GLY A 39 -5.48 21.35 -7.70
CA GLY A 39 -6.16 20.71 -8.83
C GLY A 39 -6.87 19.38 -8.49
N ILE A 40 -6.47 18.74 -7.40
CA ILE A 40 -7.10 17.51 -6.90
C ILE A 40 -8.30 17.81 -5.98
N PHE A 41 -8.28 18.94 -5.26
CA PHE A 41 -9.23 19.25 -4.21
C PHE A 41 -10.21 20.40 -4.52
N THR A 42 -10.19 21.03 -5.70
CA THR A 42 -11.22 21.99 -6.06
C THR A 42 -12.51 21.25 -6.45
N PRO A 43 -13.63 21.46 -5.72
CA PRO A 43 -14.93 21.06 -6.23
C PRO A 43 -15.17 21.76 -7.57
N ALA A 44 -15.67 21.04 -8.56
CA ALA A 44 -16.12 21.67 -9.80
C ALA A 44 -17.14 22.77 -9.43
N GLU A 45 -16.89 24.04 -9.82
CA GLU A 45 -17.90 25.07 -9.82
C GLU A 45 -19.00 24.61 -10.79
N TYR A 46 -20.15 24.26 -10.21
CA TYR A 46 -21.38 24.06 -10.97
C TYR A 46 -21.91 25.43 -11.34
N ASP A 47 -21.94 25.75 -12.63
CA ASP A 47 -22.78 26.82 -13.16
C ASP A 47 -24.24 26.46 -12.91
N ASP A 48 -24.90 27.26 -12.06
CA ASP A 48 -26.33 27.23 -11.82
C ASP A 48 -27.09 27.74 -13.06
N GLU A 49 -27.44 26.83 -13.96
CA GLU A 49 -28.56 27.02 -14.89
C GLU A 49 -28.99 25.66 -15.44
N TYR A 50 -29.84 24.92 -14.71
CA TYR A 50 -30.79 23.97 -15.31
C TYR A 50 -32.03 23.86 -14.43
N GLU A 51 -33.17 24.10 -15.10
CA GLU A 51 -34.50 24.06 -14.52
C GLU A 51 -34.89 22.66 -13.99
N ASP A 52 -35.64 22.71 -12.92
CA ASP A 52 -36.36 21.68 -12.20
C ASP A 52 -37.11 20.69 -13.12
N GLU A 53 -36.61 19.41 -13.18
CA GLU A 53 -37.47 18.27 -13.41
C GLU A 53 -37.23 17.23 -12.34
N THR A 54 -38.19 17.18 -11.42
CA THR A 54 -38.33 16.19 -10.34
C THR A 54 -38.35 14.77 -10.91
N SER A 55 -37.27 14.03 -10.74
CA SER A 55 -37.33 12.58 -10.66
C SER A 55 -36.69 12.18 -9.31
N GLU A 56 -37.55 11.72 -8.41
CA GLU A 56 -37.13 11.04 -7.18
C GLU A 56 -36.38 9.75 -7.54
N GLY A 57 -35.08 9.88 -7.76
CA GLY A 57 -34.13 8.77 -7.76
C GLY A 57 -33.65 8.62 -6.32
N GLU A 58 -33.94 7.48 -5.70
CA GLU A 58 -33.41 7.11 -4.39
C GLU A 58 -31.87 7.22 -4.46
N ALA A 59 -31.34 8.22 -3.75
CA ALA A 59 -29.90 8.34 -3.56
C ALA A 59 -29.42 7.10 -2.79
N GLU A 60 -28.55 6.30 -3.40
CA GLU A 60 -27.86 5.25 -2.66
C GLU A 60 -27.22 5.87 -1.40
N PRO A 61 -27.34 5.24 -0.23
CA PRO A 61 -26.83 5.80 1.02
C PRO A 61 -25.33 6.00 0.92
N VAL A 62 -24.89 7.25 0.97
CA VAL A 62 -23.47 7.60 1.14
C VAL A 62 -22.97 6.88 2.38
N ALA A 63 -21.97 6.02 2.22
CA ALA A 63 -21.39 5.26 3.32
C ALA A 63 -21.03 6.18 4.49
N ASP A 64 -21.47 5.82 5.70
CA ASP A 64 -21.04 6.51 6.91
C ASP A 64 -19.53 6.26 7.12
N VAL A 65 -18.71 7.10 6.52
CA VAL A 65 -17.23 7.04 6.60
C VAL A 65 -16.71 7.14 8.04
N SER A 66 -17.57 7.46 9.01
CA SER A 66 -17.19 7.53 10.43
C SER A 66 -16.86 6.16 11.05
N LYS A 67 -17.27 5.06 10.39
CA LYS A 67 -17.02 3.70 10.86
C LYS A 67 -15.77 3.04 10.25
N VAL A 68 -15.25 3.58 9.15
CA VAL A 68 -14.05 3.05 8.49
C VAL A 68 -12.82 3.35 9.37
N PRO A 69 -12.03 2.32 9.78
CA PRO A 69 -10.88 2.51 10.63
C PRO A 69 -9.85 3.49 10.05
N GLN A 70 -9.43 4.45 10.87
CA GLN A 70 -8.40 5.41 10.52
C GLN A 70 -7.00 4.84 10.77
N ALA A 71 -5.98 5.44 10.16
CA ALA A 71 -4.59 5.00 10.31
C ALA A 71 -4.14 4.97 11.78
N GLY A 72 -3.69 3.81 12.24
CA GLY A 72 -3.32 3.50 13.61
C GLY A 72 -4.44 2.88 14.45
N GLU A 73 -5.68 2.90 13.99
CA GLU A 73 -6.79 2.24 14.70
C GLU A 73 -6.74 0.72 14.52
N ARG A 74 -7.22 0.02 15.53
CA ARG A 74 -7.28 -1.44 15.56
C ARG A 74 -8.69 -1.94 15.35
N PHE A 75 -8.83 -3.04 14.64
CA PHE A 75 -10.10 -3.74 14.46
C PHE A 75 -9.86 -5.25 14.38
N VAL A 76 -10.91 -6.03 14.56
CA VAL A 76 -10.85 -7.48 14.49
C VAL A 76 -11.67 -7.95 13.29
N ARG A 77 -11.06 -8.81 12.44
CA ARG A 77 -11.75 -9.50 11.36
C ARG A 77 -11.19 -10.91 11.20
N GLY A 78 -12.08 -11.89 10.96
CA GLY A 78 -11.68 -13.30 10.89
C GLY A 78 -11.00 -13.83 12.16
N GLY A 79 -11.32 -13.27 13.34
CA GLY A 79 -10.68 -13.60 14.61
C GLY A 79 -9.26 -13.03 14.79
N ILE A 80 -8.79 -12.21 13.85
CA ILE A 80 -7.45 -11.63 13.83
C ILE A 80 -7.54 -10.12 14.06
N GLU A 81 -6.71 -9.60 14.96
CA GLU A 81 -6.57 -8.16 15.20
C GLU A 81 -5.65 -7.55 14.14
N PHE A 82 -6.13 -6.47 13.51
CA PHE A 82 -5.40 -5.69 12.51
C PHE A 82 -5.17 -4.27 12.98
N VAL A 83 -4.12 -3.64 12.46
CA VAL A 83 -3.88 -2.20 12.54
C VAL A 83 -4.12 -1.60 11.16
N ALA A 84 -5.09 -0.68 11.06
CA ALA A 84 -5.32 0.08 9.84
C ALA A 84 -4.12 1.00 9.57
N LEU A 85 -3.62 0.99 8.35
CA LEU A 85 -2.49 1.82 7.93
C LEU A 85 -2.96 3.05 7.15
N GLY A 86 -4.02 2.90 6.36
CA GLY A 86 -4.62 3.97 5.54
C GLY A 86 -5.40 3.41 4.36
N MET A 87 -5.88 4.30 3.50
CA MET A 87 -6.57 3.90 2.26
C MET A 87 -5.55 3.61 1.16
N GLU A 88 -5.62 2.42 0.59
CA GLU A 88 -4.83 1.98 -0.57
C GLU A 88 -5.71 1.18 -1.52
N GLN A 89 -5.54 1.39 -2.82
CA GLN A 89 -6.20 0.61 -3.87
C GLN A 89 -7.73 0.48 -3.69
N GLY A 90 -8.37 1.55 -3.17
CA GLY A 90 -9.82 1.59 -2.96
C GLY A 90 -10.33 0.96 -1.66
N GLY A 91 -9.45 0.44 -0.79
CA GLY A 91 -9.81 -0.16 0.48
C GLY A 91 -8.91 0.24 1.64
N VAL A 92 -9.18 -0.31 2.82
CA VAL A 92 -8.40 -0.09 4.03
C VAL A 92 -7.22 -1.06 4.04
N LEU A 93 -6.01 -0.56 3.75
CA LEU A 93 -4.80 -1.33 3.98
C LEU A 93 -4.59 -1.52 5.48
N ALA A 94 -4.47 -2.76 5.89
CA ALA A 94 -4.18 -3.10 7.28
C ALA A 94 -3.18 -4.26 7.37
N VAL A 95 -2.44 -4.30 8.47
CA VAL A 95 -1.49 -5.36 8.78
C VAL A 95 -1.88 -6.03 10.09
N ALA A 96 -1.65 -7.32 10.21
CA ALA A 96 -1.92 -8.07 11.44
C ALA A 96 -1.17 -7.43 12.62
N ALA A 97 -1.89 -7.14 13.72
CA ALA A 97 -1.33 -6.49 14.90
C ALA A 97 -0.30 -7.37 15.64
N LYS A 98 -0.38 -8.67 15.41
CA LYS A 98 0.60 -9.67 15.84
C LYS A 98 1.02 -10.50 14.64
N ARG A 99 2.27 -10.95 14.62
CA ARG A 99 2.73 -11.94 13.65
C ARG A 99 1.98 -13.27 13.83
N LEU A 100 2.01 -14.13 12.86
CA LEU A 100 1.57 -15.51 13.02
C LEU A 100 2.42 -16.21 14.10
N GLU A 101 1.86 -17.26 14.73
CA GLU A 101 2.51 -17.96 15.84
C GLU A 101 3.85 -18.56 15.40
N ASP A 102 3.84 -19.28 14.28
CA ASP A 102 5.02 -19.90 13.72
C ASP A 102 5.85 -18.96 12.86
N GLU A 103 7.17 -19.10 12.93
CA GLU A 103 8.08 -18.53 11.95
C GLU A 103 8.09 -19.44 10.70
N MET A 104 8.05 -18.81 9.53
CA MET A 104 7.98 -19.52 8.25
C MET A 104 9.11 -19.08 7.32
N ALA A 105 9.60 -19.99 6.50
CA ALA A 105 10.42 -19.63 5.36
C ALA A 105 9.58 -18.75 4.40
N TYR A 106 10.24 -17.79 3.74
CA TYR A 106 9.59 -17.07 2.64
C TYR A 106 9.25 -18.03 1.50
N ASP A 107 10.21 -18.92 1.21
CA ASP A 107 10.04 -20.02 0.27
C ASP A 107 10.87 -21.23 0.69
N GLU A 108 10.26 -22.42 0.72
CA GLU A 108 10.91 -23.67 1.13
C GLU A 108 12.02 -24.09 0.17
N ASP A 109 11.91 -23.72 -1.11
CA ASP A 109 12.95 -23.95 -2.13
C ASP A 109 14.00 -22.83 -2.16
N GLY A 110 13.83 -21.78 -1.33
CA GLY A 110 14.78 -20.70 -1.13
C GLY A 110 14.75 -19.61 -2.19
N SER A 111 13.70 -19.52 -3.02
CA SER A 111 13.50 -18.44 -3.98
C SER A 111 12.96 -17.18 -3.30
N ASN A 112 13.37 -16.00 -3.75
CA ASN A 112 12.76 -14.74 -3.34
C ASN A 112 11.69 -14.23 -4.33
N ASP A 113 11.26 -15.05 -5.29
CA ASP A 113 10.16 -14.73 -6.19
C ASP A 113 8.82 -15.00 -5.49
N TRP A 114 8.18 -13.93 -4.99
CA TRP A 114 6.88 -14.02 -4.30
C TRP A 114 5.86 -14.85 -5.07
N ARG A 115 5.80 -14.72 -6.39
CA ARG A 115 4.80 -15.40 -7.23
C ARG A 115 4.84 -16.91 -7.12
N LYS A 116 5.96 -17.47 -6.67
CA LYS A 116 6.20 -18.92 -6.53
C LYS A 116 6.34 -19.36 -5.08
N SER A 117 6.46 -18.39 -4.13
CA SER A 117 6.82 -18.71 -2.76
C SER A 117 5.78 -19.56 -2.05
N SER A 118 6.28 -20.49 -1.23
CA SER A 118 5.45 -21.33 -0.37
C SER A 118 4.65 -20.52 0.65
N LEU A 119 5.20 -19.38 1.10
CA LEU A 119 4.51 -18.46 2.00
C LEU A 119 3.30 -17.79 1.32
N ARG A 120 3.45 -17.30 0.07
CA ARG A 120 2.31 -16.77 -0.69
C ARG A 120 1.20 -17.80 -0.82
N LYS A 121 1.57 -19.03 -1.16
CA LYS A 121 0.62 -20.12 -1.30
C LYS A 121 -0.14 -20.33 0.02
N TYR A 122 0.55 -20.44 1.14
CA TYR A 122 -0.07 -20.58 2.46
C TYR A 122 -1.03 -19.41 2.77
N LEU A 123 -0.60 -18.17 2.54
CA LEU A 123 -1.41 -17.01 2.85
C LEU A 123 -2.69 -16.93 1.99
N ASN A 124 -2.64 -17.35 0.74
CA ASN A 124 -3.78 -17.24 -0.18
C ASN A 124 -4.59 -18.53 -0.34
N GLU A 125 -4.13 -19.67 0.17
CA GLU A 125 -4.90 -20.92 0.17
C GLU A 125 -5.43 -21.31 1.56
N GLU A 126 -4.68 -20.99 2.65
CA GLU A 126 -5.06 -21.37 4.01
C GLU A 126 -5.46 -20.16 4.86
N PHE A 127 -4.59 -19.17 5.01
CA PHE A 127 -4.85 -18.02 5.88
C PHE A 127 -6.06 -17.20 5.41
N VAL A 128 -6.24 -17.04 4.12
CA VAL A 128 -7.38 -16.32 3.52
C VAL A 128 -8.75 -16.90 3.92
N LYS A 129 -8.82 -18.16 4.32
CA LYS A 129 -10.08 -18.81 4.77
C LYS A 129 -10.65 -18.23 6.07
N ASN A 130 -9.89 -17.40 6.78
CA ASN A 130 -10.39 -16.68 7.95
C ASN A 130 -11.39 -15.56 7.58
N PHE A 131 -11.49 -15.20 6.30
CA PHE A 131 -12.30 -14.07 5.84
C PHE A 131 -13.49 -14.54 5.02
N ASP A 132 -14.61 -13.82 5.16
CA ASP A 132 -15.78 -14.05 4.33
C ASP A 132 -15.56 -13.50 2.92
N LYS A 133 -16.32 -14.04 1.96
CA LYS A 133 -16.29 -13.57 0.58
C LYS A 133 -16.72 -12.10 0.51
N GLY A 134 -15.86 -11.23 0.00
CA GLY A 134 -16.09 -9.80 -0.13
C GLY A 134 -15.51 -8.95 1.02
N ASP A 135 -14.94 -9.57 2.07
CA ASP A 135 -14.21 -8.86 3.11
C ASP A 135 -12.96 -8.17 2.57
N LEU A 136 -12.27 -8.85 1.66
CA LEU A 136 -11.00 -8.41 1.11
C LEU A 136 -11.17 -7.95 -0.35
N LEU A 137 -10.46 -6.90 -0.69
CA LEU A 137 -10.22 -6.47 -2.07
C LEU A 137 -8.89 -7.05 -2.59
N PRO A 138 -8.71 -7.18 -3.91
CA PRO A 138 -7.43 -7.56 -4.47
C PRO A 138 -6.31 -6.63 -4.01
N PHE A 139 -5.20 -7.20 -3.57
CA PHE A 139 -3.99 -6.49 -3.19
C PHE A 139 -2.94 -6.65 -4.30
N ILE A 140 -2.74 -5.60 -5.09
CA ILE A 140 -1.73 -5.56 -6.14
C ILE A 140 -0.40 -5.14 -5.51
N SER A 141 0.56 -6.04 -5.49
CA SER A 141 1.91 -5.80 -4.96
C SER A 141 2.89 -5.55 -6.10
N ASP A 142 3.67 -4.48 -5.99
CA ASP A 142 4.85 -4.25 -6.82
C ASP A 142 6.01 -5.08 -6.28
N LEU A 143 6.57 -5.95 -7.12
CA LEU A 143 7.68 -6.84 -6.79
C LEU A 143 9.03 -6.32 -7.30
N THR A 144 9.13 -5.01 -7.56
CA THR A 144 10.41 -4.36 -7.82
C THR A 144 11.33 -4.59 -6.63
N SER A 145 12.53 -5.14 -6.91
CA SER A 145 13.53 -5.43 -5.88
C SER A 145 14.14 -4.17 -5.29
N ASP A 146 14.77 -4.29 -4.12
CA ASP A 146 15.41 -3.18 -3.40
C ASP A 146 16.50 -2.49 -4.23
N ASP A 147 17.16 -3.23 -5.13
CA ASP A 147 18.14 -2.71 -6.10
C ASP A 147 17.51 -2.16 -7.40
N GLY A 148 16.18 -2.14 -7.51
CA GLY A 148 15.43 -1.54 -8.60
C GLY A 148 15.17 -2.44 -9.82
N MET A 149 15.48 -3.75 -9.77
CA MET A 149 15.14 -4.69 -10.85
C MET A 149 13.64 -4.99 -10.85
N THR A 150 13.03 -5.09 -12.04
CA THR A 150 11.58 -5.22 -12.24
C THR A 150 11.16 -6.58 -12.81
N ASP A 151 12.05 -7.58 -12.82
CA ASP A 151 11.85 -8.86 -13.50
C ASP A 151 10.67 -9.68 -12.96
N TYR A 152 10.27 -9.45 -11.71
CA TYR A 152 9.12 -10.13 -11.10
C TYR A 152 7.80 -9.42 -11.37
N GLY A 153 7.83 -8.15 -11.83
CA GLY A 153 6.62 -7.39 -12.17
C GLY A 153 5.72 -7.15 -10.96
N THR A 154 4.48 -7.61 -11.06
CA THR A 154 3.47 -7.45 -10.00
C THR A 154 2.83 -8.80 -9.64
N SER A 155 2.22 -8.86 -8.45
CA SER A 155 1.35 -9.95 -8.02
C SER A 155 0.00 -9.40 -7.59
N GLU A 156 -1.07 -10.14 -7.83
CA GLU A 156 -2.41 -9.86 -7.32
C GLU A 156 -2.80 -10.98 -6.36
N ASP A 157 -3.09 -10.63 -5.12
CA ASP A 157 -3.40 -11.55 -4.03
C ASP A 157 -4.51 -10.96 -3.15
N PHE A 158 -5.14 -11.74 -2.28
CA PHE A 158 -6.01 -11.21 -1.23
C PHE A 158 -5.25 -10.95 0.07
N VAL A 159 -4.21 -11.74 0.30
CA VAL A 159 -3.33 -11.60 1.47
C VAL A 159 -1.89 -11.55 0.98
N ALA A 160 -1.17 -10.51 1.37
CA ALA A 160 0.23 -10.33 1.01
C ALA A 160 1.07 -9.96 2.23
N LEU A 161 2.31 -9.56 2.02
CA LEU A 161 3.15 -8.86 2.98
C LEU A 161 3.28 -7.40 2.55
N LEU A 162 3.63 -6.53 3.49
CA LEU A 162 3.95 -5.15 3.12
C LEU A 162 5.28 -5.10 2.34
N SER A 163 5.31 -4.28 1.30
CA SER A 163 6.58 -3.92 0.68
C SER A 163 7.39 -2.98 1.58
N ASP A 164 8.69 -2.90 1.36
CA ASP A 164 9.57 -1.94 2.03
C ASP A 164 9.06 -0.51 1.87
N ASN A 165 8.47 -0.17 0.72
CA ASN A 165 7.89 1.15 0.46
C ASN A 165 6.65 1.42 1.30
N LEU A 166 5.72 0.46 1.38
CA LEU A 166 4.54 0.57 2.25
C LEU A 166 4.95 0.60 3.72
N TYR A 167 5.91 -0.24 4.13
CA TYR A 167 6.47 -0.19 5.47
C TYR A 167 7.03 1.19 5.81
N ARG A 168 7.86 1.79 4.94
CA ARG A 168 8.41 3.14 5.15
C ARG A 168 7.32 4.20 5.21
N LYS A 169 6.33 4.13 4.31
CA LYS A 169 5.18 5.06 4.26
C LYS A 169 4.38 5.07 5.55
N TYR A 170 4.11 3.89 6.09
CA TYR A 170 3.24 3.72 7.26
C TYR A 170 3.98 3.41 8.56
N ARG A 171 5.31 3.58 8.59
CA ARG A 171 6.18 3.18 9.71
C ARG A 171 5.68 3.61 11.09
N LYS A 172 5.10 4.79 11.23
CA LYS A 172 4.61 5.33 12.51
C LYS A 172 3.40 4.57 13.08
N PHE A 173 2.70 3.80 12.25
CA PHE A 173 1.53 3.02 12.65
C PHE A 173 1.82 1.52 12.76
N MET A 174 3.02 1.10 12.34
CA MET A 174 3.38 -0.31 12.35
C MET A 174 3.41 -0.88 13.77
N PRO A 175 2.84 -2.08 13.98
CA PRO A 175 3.04 -2.84 15.20
C PRO A 175 4.53 -3.13 15.41
N GLN A 176 4.93 -3.21 16.67
CA GLN A 176 6.25 -3.72 17.02
C GLN A 176 6.14 -5.24 17.22
N TYR A 177 6.85 -5.99 16.39
CA TYR A 177 6.89 -7.44 16.49
C TYR A 177 8.06 -7.90 17.37
N ASP A 178 7.90 -9.07 17.98
CA ASP A 178 8.87 -9.70 18.89
C ASP A 178 10.01 -10.43 18.17
N THR A 179 9.88 -10.60 16.84
CA THR A 179 10.89 -11.21 15.96
C THR A 179 11.03 -10.43 14.65
N TRP A 180 11.93 -10.83 13.80
CA TRP A 180 12.08 -10.30 12.45
C TRP A 180 10.92 -10.77 11.58
N VAL A 181 10.33 -9.89 10.80
CA VAL A 181 9.18 -10.19 9.94
C VAL A 181 9.49 -9.95 8.48
N TRP A 182 9.07 -10.86 7.62
CA TRP A 182 9.25 -10.75 6.18
C TRP A 182 8.54 -9.51 5.60
N THR A 183 9.14 -8.89 4.59
CA THR A 183 8.46 -8.01 3.63
C THR A 183 8.27 -8.78 2.32
N ILE A 184 7.57 -8.17 1.34
CA ILE A 184 7.38 -8.75 0.00
C ILE A 184 8.45 -8.29 -1.00
N THR A 185 9.36 -7.39 -0.58
CA THR A 185 10.35 -6.78 -1.47
C THR A 185 11.57 -7.69 -1.63
N PRO A 186 11.86 -8.22 -2.82
CA PRO A 186 13.07 -8.98 -3.05
C PRO A 186 14.31 -8.09 -2.86
N TRP A 187 15.39 -8.63 -2.31
CA TRP A 187 16.65 -7.88 -2.26
C TRP A 187 17.20 -7.60 -3.66
N SER A 188 17.14 -8.62 -4.54
CA SER A 188 17.52 -8.50 -5.96
C SER A 188 16.86 -9.64 -6.75
N CYS A 189 16.47 -9.36 -7.99
CA CYS A 189 15.99 -10.40 -8.93
C CYS A 189 17.11 -11.06 -9.72
N HIS A 190 18.37 -10.65 -9.54
CA HIS A 190 19.49 -11.22 -10.26
C HIS A 190 19.68 -12.70 -9.91
N PRO A 191 19.86 -13.62 -10.89
CA PRO A 191 19.91 -15.06 -10.64
C PRO A 191 20.93 -15.52 -9.58
N GLY A 192 22.02 -14.78 -9.42
CA GLY A 192 23.05 -15.06 -8.40
C GLY A 192 22.66 -14.64 -6.97
N THR A 193 21.55 -13.92 -6.79
CA THR A 193 21.09 -13.37 -5.50
C THR A 193 19.57 -13.53 -5.28
N ALA A 194 18.88 -14.19 -6.21
CA ALA A 194 17.42 -14.44 -6.18
C ALA A 194 16.98 -15.44 -5.07
N TYR A 195 17.76 -15.53 -4.01
CA TYR A 195 17.50 -16.32 -2.80
C TYR A 195 17.49 -15.46 -1.53
N THR A 196 17.63 -14.15 -1.66
CA THR A 196 17.68 -13.21 -0.53
C THR A 196 16.46 -12.30 -0.55
N GLU A 197 15.76 -12.25 0.59
CA GLU A 197 14.54 -11.50 0.78
C GLU A 197 14.71 -10.43 1.86
N ARG A 198 13.96 -9.33 1.78
CA ARG A 198 13.96 -8.25 2.75
C ARG A 198 13.09 -8.60 3.97
N HIS A 199 13.47 -8.07 5.13
CA HIS A 199 12.71 -8.20 6.37
C HIS A 199 12.90 -6.99 7.27
N VAL A 200 11.94 -6.77 8.16
CA VAL A 200 12.01 -5.77 9.23
C VAL A 200 12.50 -6.46 10.51
N CYS A 201 13.55 -5.94 11.13
CA CYS A 201 14.01 -6.46 12.42
C CYS A 201 13.25 -5.83 13.60
N THR A 202 13.47 -6.34 14.81
CA THR A 202 12.79 -5.87 16.03
C THR A 202 13.03 -4.40 16.36
N SER A 203 14.13 -3.80 15.88
CA SER A 203 14.38 -2.35 15.99
C SER A 203 13.64 -1.52 14.93
N GLY A 204 12.96 -2.16 13.99
CA GLY A 204 12.32 -1.52 12.85
C GLY A 204 13.29 -1.16 11.71
N ALA A 205 14.54 -1.61 11.73
CA ALA A 205 15.44 -1.46 10.60
C ALA A 205 15.17 -2.54 9.55
N LEU A 206 15.38 -2.19 8.28
CA LEU A 206 15.25 -3.12 7.15
C LEU A 206 16.59 -3.82 6.92
N TYR A 207 16.54 -5.15 6.85
CA TYR A 207 17.66 -6.02 6.55
C TYR A 207 17.28 -7.06 5.49
N ASN A 208 18.16 -8.01 5.23
CA ASN A 208 17.91 -9.12 4.31
C ASN A 208 18.34 -10.46 4.93
N SER A 209 17.72 -11.55 4.47
CA SER A 209 18.06 -12.93 4.84
C SER A 209 17.79 -13.85 3.65
N GLY A 210 18.41 -15.03 3.67
CA GLY A 210 18.03 -16.08 2.72
C GLY A 210 16.57 -16.48 2.90
N ALA A 211 15.84 -16.58 1.80
CA ALA A 211 14.40 -16.86 1.76
C ALA A 211 14.01 -18.21 2.43
N ILE A 212 14.97 -19.13 2.54
CA ILE A 212 14.79 -20.45 3.19
C ILE A 212 14.75 -20.38 4.72
N TYR A 213 15.21 -19.27 5.33
CA TYR A 213 15.20 -19.17 6.79
C TYR A 213 13.82 -18.80 7.32
N GLY A 214 13.47 -19.34 8.50
CA GLY A 214 12.25 -18.93 9.21
C GLY A 214 12.33 -17.50 9.71
N ARG A 215 11.24 -16.74 9.51
CA ARG A 215 10.99 -15.41 10.09
C ARG A 215 9.52 -15.28 10.43
N GLY A 216 9.18 -14.31 11.26
CA GLY A 216 7.81 -13.97 11.55
C GLY A 216 7.06 -13.52 10.29
N VAL A 217 5.78 -13.82 10.24
CA VAL A 217 4.87 -13.44 9.15
C VAL A 217 3.83 -12.49 9.70
N ALA A 218 3.75 -11.30 9.14
CA ALA A 218 2.74 -10.30 9.45
C ALA A 218 1.85 -10.09 8.21
N PRO A 219 0.74 -10.84 8.07
CA PRO A 219 -0.14 -10.71 6.93
C PRO A 219 -0.70 -9.31 6.78
N ALA A 220 -0.76 -8.81 5.55
CA ALA A 220 -1.37 -7.55 5.18
C ALA A 220 -2.50 -7.80 4.18
N CYS A 221 -3.60 -7.04 4.34
CA CYS A 221 -4.80 -7.15 3.53
C CYS A 221 -5.31 -5.76 3.15
N ILE A 222 -6.05 -5.69 2.05
CA ILE A 222 -6.89 -4.53 1.71
C ILE A 222 -8.33 -4.92 2.02
N PHE A 223 -8.89 -4.33 3.07
CA PHE A 223 -10.27 -4.60 3.48
C PHE A 223 -11.25 -3.72 2.70
N ASN A 224 -12.35 -4.34 2.27
CA ASN A 224 -13.45 -3.62 1.65
C ASN A 224 -14.08 -2.65 2.67
N PRO A 225 -14.17 -1.33 2.40
CA PRO A 225 -14.77 -0.38 3.31
C PRO A 225 -16.23 -0.69 3.69
N GLU A 226 -16.95 -1.42 2.83
CA GLU A 226 -18.35 -1.81 3.06
C GLU A 226 -18.56 -2.69 4.31
N ILE A 227 -17.52 -3.41 4.75
CA ILE A 227 -17.63 -4.28 5.94
C ILE A 227 -17.64 -3.52 7.26
N PHE A 228 -17.37 -2.22 7.22
CA PHE A 228 -17.37 -1.34 8.40
C PHE A 228 -18.65 -0.49 8.53
N LYS A 229 -19.62 -0.67 7.64
CA LYS A 229 -20.93 0.02 7.65
C LYS A 229 -21.88 -0.51 8.71
#